data_beb0277e1e99e528bb5ba0f51af53be8
#
_entry.id   beb0277e1e99e528bb5ba0f51af53be8
#
_cell.length_a   1.000
_cell.length_b   1.000
_cell.length_c   1.000
_cell.angle_alpha   90.00
_cell.angle_beta   90.00
_cell.angle_gamma   90.00
#
_symmetry.space_group_name_H-M   'P 1'
#
loop_
_entity.id
_entity.type
_entity.pdbx_description
1 polymer ?
#
loop_
_entity_poly.entity_id
_entity_poly.type
_entity_poly.pdbx_seq_one_letter_code
_entity_poly.pdbx_strand_id
1 'polypeptide(L)'
;NPFILLDVGGATTDIHYSKDLVDDNIVTENEYDRLVFKKLGVYKSRQSLIFAAQNNEFVYELLTHLKVTENIFFEQTEKATKVLMQLAIFLVLCKISNYSKAYISLKLLAVNSIVLTGGITKVLTTEEIEDIIAFFYKKILASEHRPVTILDSNYDIWTIGAKEKQLCL
;
A
#
# COMPACT_ATOMS: atom_id res chain seq x y z
N ASN A 1 -12.61 13.47 -5.00
CA ASN A 1 -12.78 12.05 -4.66
C ASN A 1 -11.61 11.57 -3.81
N PRO A 2 -11.83 11.05 -2.59
CA PRO A 2 -10.76 10.57 -1.73
C PRO A 2 -9.96 9.43 -2.37
N PHE A 3 -8.65 9.58 -2.39
CA PHE A 3 -7.75 8.59 -2.98
C PHE A 3 -6.49 8.39 -2.14
N ILE A 4 -5.84 7.24 -2.38
CA ILE A 4 -4.52 6.92 -1.89
C ILE A 4 -3.64 6.60 -3.10
N LEU A 5 -2.41 7.10 -3.11
CA LEU A 5 -1.39 6.69 -4.06
C LEU A 5 -0.30 5.95 -3.30
N LEU A 6 -0.01 4.73 -3.72
CA LEU A 6 1.04 3.88 -3.16
C LEU A 6 2.20 3.78 -4.15
N ASP A 7 3.38 4.23 -3.74
CA ASP A 7 4.62 4.03 -4.48
C ASP A 7 5.44 2.95 -3.76
N VAL A 8 5.35 1.72 -4.26
CA VAL A 8 6.08 0.58 -3.68
C VAL A 8 7.39 0.42 -4.41
N GLY A 9 8.47 0.78 -3.74
CA GLY A 9 9.82 0.74 -4.27
C GLY A 9 10.70 -0.35 -3.67
N GLY A 10 11.97 -0.37 -4.09
CA GLY A 10 12.96 -1.34 -3.60
C GLY A 10 13.42 -1.09 -2.16
N ALA A 11 13.45 0.16 -1.72
CA ALA A 11 13.92 0.55 -0.39
C ALA A 11 12.79 1.03 0.53
N THR A 12 11.80 1.71 -0.03
CA THR A 12 10.72 2.36 0.73
C THR A 12 9.38 2.09 0.08
N THR A 13 8.32 2.29 0.87
CA THR A 13 6.95 2.43 0.37
C THR A 13 6.45 3.80 0.79
N ASP A 14 6.06 4.60 -0.18
CA ASP A 14 5.52 5.94 0.03
C ASP A 14 4.01 5.95 -0.18
N ILE A 15 3.31 6.70 0.66
CA ILE A 15 1.87 6.88 0.54
C ILE A 15 1.57 8.37 0.43
N HIS A 16 0.83 8.73 -0.61
CA HIS A 16 0.19 10.03 -0.72
C HIS A 16 -1.31 9.84 -0.56
N TYR A 17 -1.96 10.73 0.17
CA TYR A 17 -3.39 10.60 0.42
C TYR A 17 -4.08 11.97 0.43
N SER A 18 -5.36 11.97 0.10
CA SER A 18 -6.18 13.18 0.15
C SER A 18 -6.56 13.54 1.57
N LYS A 19 -6.65 14.82 1.86
CA LYS A 19 -7.00 15.37 3.19
C LYS A 19 -8.28 14.80 3.79
N ASP A 20 -9.25 14.53 2.94
CA ASP A 20 -10.56 14.02 3.36
C ASP A 20 -10.49 12.70 4.11
N LEU A 21 -9.33 12.03 4.07
CA LEU A 21 -9.10 10.74 4.72
C LEU A 21 -8.59 10.86 6.16
N VAL A 22 -8.28 12.05 6.64
CA VAL A 22 -7.84 12.31 8.03
C VAL A 22 -8.91 13.07 8.80
N ASP A 23 -8.81 13.02 10.14
CA ASP A 23 -9.71 13.79 11.00
C ASP A 23 -9.50 15.29 10.83
N ASP A 24 -10.62 16.06 10.92
CA ASP A 24 -10.63 17.52 10.79
C ASP A 24 -9.77 18.26 11.81
N ASN A 25 -9.34 17.58 12.87
CA ASN A 25 -8.46 18.12 13.89
C ASN A 25 -6.98 18.20 13.48
N ILE A 26 -6.63 17.57 12.36
CA ILE A 26 -5.26 17.63 11.80
C ILE A 26 -5.24 18.76 10.77
N VAL A 27 -4.67 19.91 11.18
CA VAL A 27 -4.49 21.06 10.28
C VAL A 27 -3.33 20.75 9.35
N THR A 28 -3.64 20.41 8.11
CA THR A 28 -2.65 20.32 7.03
C THR A 28 -2.85 21.49 6.07
N GLU A 29 -1.76 22.17 5.72
CA GLU A 29 -1.80 23.29 4.77
C GLU A 29 -1.98 22.85 3.32
N ASN A 30 -1.80 21.55 3.04
CA ASN A 30 -1.83 20.96 1.70
C ASN A 30 -3.07 20.10 1.49
N GLU A 31 -3.57 20.02 0.27
CA GLU A 31 -4.68 19.11 -0.10
C GLU A 31 -4.31 17.63 -0.03
N TYR A 32 -3.00 17.34 -0.08
CA TYR A 32 -2.45 15.99 -0.05
C TYR A 32 -1.34 15.92 0.99
N ASP A 33 -1.20 14.79 1.63
CA ASP A 33 -0.12 14.54 2.58
C ASP A 33 0.62 13.25 2.21
N ARG A 34 1.79 13.05 2.83
CA ARG A 34 2.69 11.95 2.49
C ARG A 34 3.22 11.27 3.74
N LEU A 35 3.24 9.93 3.68
CA LEU A 35 3.90 9.07 4.66
C LEU A 35 4.96 8.21 3.97
N VAL A 36 6.11 8.02 4.61
CA VAL A 36 7.21 7.21 4.08
C VAL A 36 7.49 6.05 5.04
N PHE A 37 7.43 4.83 4.53
CA PHE A 37 7.77 3.62 5.27
C PHE A 37 9.11 3.07 4.77
N LYS A 38 10.19 3.46 5.42
CA LYS A 38 11.56 3.14 5.02
C LYS A 38 11.91 1.66 5.10
N LYS A 39 11.14 0.87 5.85
CA LYS A 39 11.41 -0.55 6.10
C LYS A 39 10.48 -1.49 5.32
N LEU A 40 9.71 -0.99 4.38
CA LEU A 40 8.77 -1.79 3.59
C LEU A 40 9.12 -1.84 2.11
N GLY A 41 10.38 -1.61 1.77
CA GLY A 41 10.86 -1.79 0.40
C GLY A 41 11.13 -3.28 0.08
N VAL A 42 11.02 -3.64 -1.20
CA VAL A 42 11.02 -5.04 -1.63
C VAL A 42 12.42 -5.61 -1.86
N TYR A 43 13.40 -4.76 -2.16
CA TYR A 43 14.77 -5.20 -2.44
C TYR A 43 15.74 -4.85 -1.32
N LYS A 44 16.04 -3.58 -1.12
CA LYS A 44 17.00 -3.12 -0.11
C LYS A 44 16.52 -3.36 1.33
N SER A 45 15.20 -3.34 1.54
CA SER A 45 14.60 -3.56 2.85
C SER A 45 13.89 -4.91 2.96
N ARG A 46 14.26 -5.89 2.12
CA ARG A 46 13.62 -7.20 2.06
C ARG A 46 13.55 -7.90 3.42
N GLN A 47 14.66 -7.89 4.17
CA GLN A 47 14.71 -8.51 5.50
C GLN A 47 13.75 -7.84 6.49
N SER A 48 13.68 -6.51 6.45
CA SER A 48 12.74 -5.75 7.29
C SER A 48 11.29 -6.01 6.90
N LEU A 49 11.01 -6.14 5.61
CA LEU A 49 9.68 -6.49 5.10
C LEU A 49 9.27 -7.89 5.59
N ILE A 50 10.14 -8.87 5.46
CA ILE A 50 9.91 -10.25 5.94
C ILE A 50 9.67 -10.25 7.45
N PHE A 51 10.50 -9.53 8.21
CA PHE A 51 10.31 -9.41 9.66
C PHE A 51 8.95 -8.81 10.01
N ALA A 52 8.55 -7.74 9.33
CA ALA A 52 7.22 -7.13 9.52
C ALA A 52 6.09 -8.10 9.16
N ALA A 53 6.26 -8.89 8.11
CA ALA A 53 5.29 -9.92 7.72
C ALA A 53 5.17 -11.01 8.78
N GLN A 54 6.28 -11.51 9.29
CA GLN A 54 6.29 -12.54 10.32
C GLN A 54 5.68 -12.08 11.66
N ASN A 55 5.67 -10.78 11.90
CA ASN A 55 5.06 -10.18 13.11
C ASN A 55 3.63 -9.69 12.92
N ASN A 56 3.02 -9.95 11.77
CA ASN A 56 1.63 -9.63 11.50
C ASN A 56 0.77 -10.88 11.61
N GLU A 57 -0.24 -10.85 12.48
CA GLU A 57 -1.06 -12.02 12.79
C GLU A 57 -1.90 -12.54 11.62
N PHE A 58 -2.16 -11.71 10.59
CA PHE A 58 -2.96 -12.10 9.43
C PHE A 58 -2.15 -12.60 8.24
N VAL A 59 -0.82 -12.51 8.31
CA VAL A 59 0.04 -12.87 7.17
C VAL A 59 -0.05 -14.35 6.84
N TYR A 60 -0.21 -15.23 7.83
CA TYR A 60 -0.39 -16.66 7.57
C TYR A 60 -1.65 -16.95 6.75
N GLU A 61 -2.75 -16.29 7.08
CA GLU A 61 -3.98 -16.42 6.32
C GLU A 61 -3.82 -15.86 4.90
N LEU A 62 -3.09 -14.76 4.75
CA LEU A 62 -2.78 -14.18 3.46
C LEU A 62 -1.92 -15.14 2.61
N LEU A 63 -0.88 -15.75 3.19
CA LEU A 63 -0.06 -16.74 2.50
C LEU A 63 -0.90 -17.94 2.04
N THR A 64 -1.79 -18.42 2.91
CA THR A 64 -2.74 -19.49 2.55
C THR A 64 -3.64 -19.07 1.39
N HIS A 65 -4.17 -17.86 1.43
CA HIS A 65 -4.97 -17.27 0.36
C HIS A 65 -4.19 -17.21 -0.96
N LEU A 66 -2.91 -16.84 -0.92
CA LEU A 66 -2.01 -16.82 -2.08
C LEU A 66 -1.49 -18.20 -2.48
N LYS A 67 -1.86 -19.26 -1.75
CA LYS A 67 -1.44 -20.64 -1.98
C LYS A 67 0.07 -20.84 -1.91
N VAL A 68 0.72 -20.16 -0.99
CA VAL A 68 2.15 -20.28 -0.70
C VAL A 68 2.38 -20.56 0.79
N THR A 69 3.60 -20.97 1.14
CA THR A 69 4.06 -21.17 2.52
C THR A 69 5.14 -20.17 2.87
N GLU A 70 5.56 -20.13 4.15
CA GLU A 70 6.67 -19.26 4.60
C GLU A 70 7.99 -19.50 3.88
N ASN A 71 8.18 -20.65 3.25
CA ASN A 71 9.37 -20.93 2.44
C ASN A 71 9.57 -19.89 1.34
N ILE A 72 8.48 -19.22 0.91
CA ILE A 72 8.55 -18.14 -0.09
C ILE A 72 9.47 -17.00 0.33
N PHE A 73 9.65 -16.75 1.63
CA PHE A 73 10.52 -15.68 2.14
C PHE A 73 12.01 -15.93 1.85
N PHE A 74 12.40 -17.19 1.65
CA PHE A 74 13.77 -17.60 1.42
C PHE A 74 14.07 -17.88 -0.05
N GLU A 75 13.08 -17.81 -0.91
CA GLU A 75 13.24 -18.08 -2.33
C GLU A 75 13.70 -16.82 -3.08
N GLN A 76 14.55 -17.04 -4.10
CA GLN A 76 15.01 -15.99 -5.02
C GLN A 76 14.32 -16.15 -6.38
N THR A 77 12.99 -16.27 -6.37
CA THR A 77 12.19 -16.52 -7.56
C THR A 77 11.34 -15.29 -7.91
N GLU A 78 10.85 -15.23 -9.14
CA GLU A 78 9.88 -14.21 -9.57
C GLU A 78 8.60 -14.29 -8.74
N LYS A 79 8.13 -15.50 -8.44
CA LYS A 79 6.97 -15.72 -7.58
C LYS A 79 7.17 -15.12 -6.19
N ALA A 80 8.36 -15.32 -5.59
CA ALA A 80 8.70 -14.74 -4.29
C ALA A 80 8.66 -13.21 -4.33
N THR A 81 9.19 -12.60 -5.39
CA THR A 81 9.15 -11.14 -5.58
C THR A 81 7.70 -10.64 -5.65
N LYS A 82 6.84 -11.31 -6.40
CA LYS A 82 5.41 -10.97 -6.47
C LYS A 82 4.74 -11.04 -5.10
N VAL A 83 4.95 -12.12 -4.36
CA VAL A 83 4.39 -12.28 -3.02
C VAL A 83 4.88 -11.19 -2.07
N LEU A 84 6.17 -10.85 -2.10
CA LEU A 84 6.71 -9.78 -1.26
C LEU A 84 6.10 -8.41 -1.60
N MET A 85 5.86 -8.13 -2.88
CA MET A 85 5.17 -6.90 -3.29
C MET A 85 3.72 -6.86 -2.80
N GLN A 86 3.01 -7.98 -2.88
CA GLN A 86 1.66 -8.11 -2.33
C GLN A 86 1.64 -7.92 -0.81
N LEU A 87 2.63 -8.49 -0.12
CA LEU A 87 2.79 -8.29 1.33
C LEU A 87 3.10 -6.83 1.67
N ALA A 88 3.91 -6.14 0.88
CA ALA A 88 4.18 -4.71 1.10
C ALA A 88 2.91 -3.87 1.03
N ILE A 89 2.04 -4.12 0.05
CA ILE A 89 0.73 -3.48 -0.05
C ILE A 89 -0.10 -3.77 1.20
N PHE A 90 -0.23 -5.04 1.57
CA PHE A 90 -1.02 -5.44 2.73
C PHE A 90 -0.53 -4.79 4.03
N LEU A 91 0.76 -4.86 4.29
CA LEU A 91 1.35 -4.32 5.51
C LEU A 91 1.21 -2.80 5.61
N VAL A 92 1.38 -2.09 4.51
CA VAL A 92 1.22 -0.64 4.52
C VAL A 92 -0.24 -0.24 4.75
N LEU A 93 -1.19 -0.96 4.16
CA LEU A 93 -2.62 -0.75 4.43
C LEU A 93 -2.96 -1.02 5.90
N CYS A 94 -2.40 -2.07 6.50
CA CYS A 94 -2.55 -2.33 7.93
C CYS A 94 -2.03 -1.17 8.77
N LYS A 95 -0.87 -0.62 8.44
CA LYS A 95 -0.27 0.50 9.18
C LYS A 95 -1.13 1.76 9.14
N ILE A 96 -1.70 2.10 7.99
CA ILE A 96 -2.51 3.32 7.84
C ILE A 96 -3.96 3.15 8.28
N SER A 97 -4.40 1.93 8.56
CA SER A 97 -5.77 1.65 9.02
C SER A 97 -5.94 1.73 10.54
N ASN A 98 -4.92 2.10 11.28
CA ASN A 98 -4.88 2.04 12.75
C ASN A 98 -4.90 0.60 13.32
N TYR A 99 -4.82 -0.42 12.47
CA TYR A 99 -4.73 -1.81 12.93
C TYR A 99 -3.52 -2.03 13.83
N SER A 100 -2.39 -1.43 13.51
CA SER A 100 -1.13 -1.55 14.26
C SER A 100 -0.84 -0.37 15.18
N LYS A 101 -1.83 0.45 15.51
CA LYS A 101 -1.66 1.70 16.27
C LYS A 101 -0.69 2.67 15.58
N ALA A 102 -0.79 2.77 14.26
CA ALA A 102 0.00 3.71 13.47
C ALA A 102 -0.28 5.16 13.89
N TYR A 103 0.67 6.05 13.59
CA TYR A 103 0.59 7.48 13.91
C TYR A 103 -0.63 8.17 13.32
N ILE A 104 -1.07 7.74 12.14
CA ILE A 104 -2.20 8.30 11.43
C ILE A 104 -3.12 7.16 11.02
N SER A 105 -4.39 7.31 11.38
CA SER A 105 -5.46 6.44 10.92
C SER A 105 -6.18 7.10 9.76
N LEU A 106 -6.08 6.51 8.58
CA LEU A 106 -6.83 6.98 7.41
C LEU A 106 -8.21 6.33 7.35
N LYS A 107 -9.21 7.10 6.91
CA LYS A 107 -10.58 6.62 6.71
C LYS A 107 -10.67 5.76 5.45
N LEU A 108 -10.17 4.53 5.51
CA LEU A 108 -10.04 3.67 4.33
C LEU A 108 -11.37 3.25 3.71
N LEU A 109 -12.46 3.23 4.49
CA LEU A 109 -13.80 2.97 3.96
C LEU A 109 -14.34 4.12 3.09
N ALA A 110 -13.75 5.31 3.20
CA ALA A 110 -14.10 6.47 2.37
C ALA A 110 -13.26 6.58 1.09
N VAL A 111 -12.26 5.71 0.92
CA VAL A 111 -11.37 5.73 -0.26
C VAL A 111 -12.12 5.26 -1.49
N ASN A 112 -12.13 6.08 -2.54
CA ASN A 112 -12.74 5.74 -3.82
C ASN A 112 -11.77 5.05 -4.78
N SER A 113 -10.49 5.42 -4.72
CA SER A 113 -9.47 4.82 -5.59
C SER A 113 -8.14 4.65 -4.87
N ILE A 114 -7.44 3.58 -5.25
CA ILE A 114 -6.06 3.32 -4.83
C ILE A 114 -5.22 3.28 -6.11
N VAL A 115 -4.29 4.21 -6.20
CA VAL A 115 -3.36 4.33 -7.32
C VAL A 115 -2.04 3.67 -6.93
N LEU A 116 -1.56 2.76 -7.76
CA LEU A 116 -0.27 2.11 -7.59
C LEU A 116 0.71 2.66 -8.62
N THR A 117 1.88 3.06 -8.15
CA THR A 117 2.97 3.53 -9.01
C THR A 117 4.28 2.87 -8.57
N GLY A 118 5.35 3.07 -9.34
CA GLY A 118 6.64 2.46 -9.09
C GLY A 118 6.84 1.10 -9.74
N GLY A 119 7.91 0.41 -9.34
CA GLY A 119 8.30 -0.88 -9.92
C GLY A 119 7.24 -1.98 -9.80
N ILE A 120 6.38 -1.88 -8.81
CA ILE A 120 5.28 -2.83 -8.57
C ILE A 120 4.34 -2.95 -9.79
N THR A 121 4.12 -1.85 -10.50
CA THR A 121 3.22 -1.82 -11.67
C THR A 121 3.75 -2.61 -12.87
N LYS A 122 5.05 -2.92 -12.86
CA LYS A 122 5.71 -3.71 -13.91
C LYS A 122 5.77 -5.19 -13.58
N VAL A 123 5.48 -5.56 -12.34
CA VAL A 123 5.60 -6.93 -11.84
C VAL A 123 4.24 -7.55 -11.52
N LEU A 124 3.34 -6.81 -10.87
CA LEU A 124 2.01 -7.29 -10.51
C LEU A 124 0.98 -6.87 -11.56
N THR A 125 0.02 -7.76 -11.83
CA THR A 125 -1.17 -7.44 -12.62
C THR A 125 -2.18 -6.67 -11.76
N THR A 126 -3.14 -6.01 -12.41
CA THR A 126 -4.25 -5.34 -11.71
C THR A 126 -5.00 -6.33 -10.83
N GLU A 127 -5.27 -7.53 -11.33
CA GLU A 127 -5.99 -8.57 -10.59
C GLU A 127 -5.22 -9.03 -9.34
N GLU A 128 -3.91 -9.17 -9.43
CA GLU A 128 -3.06 -9.54 -8.29
C GLU A 128 -3.08 -8.47 -7.21
N ILE A 129 -3.14 -7.20 -7.58
CA ILE A 129 -3.25 -6.06 -6.67
C ILE A 129 -4.64 -5.98 -6.06
N GLU A 130 -5.68 -6.08 -6.88
CA GLU A 130 -7.08 -6.06 -6.42
C GLU A 130 -7.37 -7.18 -5.43
N ASP A 131 -6.80 -8.36 -5.64
CA ASP A 131 -6.94 -9.50 -4.75
C ASP A 131 -6.44 -9.19 -3.34
N ILE A 132 -5.28 -8.54 -3.22
CA ILE A 132 -4.71 -8.17 -1.93
C ILE A 132 -5.51 -7.06 -1.26
N ILE A 133 -5.94 -6.06 -2.01
CA ILE A 133 -6.79 -4.98 -1.49
C ILE A 133 -8.11 -5.55 -0.99
N ALA A 134 -8.73 -6.43 -1.75
CA ALA A 134 -9.97 -7.10 -1.35
C ALA A 134 -9.79 -7.94 -0.07
N PHE A 135 -8.71 -8.70 0.02
CA PHE A 135 -8.37 -9.46 1.22
C PHE A 135 -8.21 -8.54 2.44
N PHE A 136 -7.49 -7.43 2.28
CA PHE A 136 -7.31 -6.45 3.34
C PHE A 136 -8.64 -5.87 3.84
N TYR A 137 -9.48 -5.36 2.93
CA TYR A 137 -10.76 -4.77 3.31
C TYR A 137 -11.66 -5.77 4.02
N LYS A 138 -11.74 -6.97 3.50
CA LYS A 138 -12.57 -8.02 4.11
C LYS A 138 -12.02 -8.48 5.46
N LYS A 139 -10.72 -8.73 5.56
CA LYS A 139 -10.12 -9.33 6.75
C LYS A 139 -9.89 -8.33 7.87
N ILE A 140 -9.38 -7.15 7.56
CA ILE A 140 -9.01 -6.13 8.55
C ILE A 140 -10.18 -5.20 8.85
N LEU A 141 -10.90 -4.74 7.83
CA LEU A 141 -11.98 -3.76 7.98
C LEU A 141 -13.37 -4.40 8.03
N ALA A 142 -13.47 -5.72 7.88
CA ALA A 142 -14.73 -6.45 7.84
C ALA A 142 -15.74 -5.80 6.86
N SER A 143 -15.28 -5.41 5.67
CA SER A 143 -16.04 -4.66 4.68
C SER A 143 -15.92 -5.26 3.29
N GLU A 144 -17.01 -5.18 2.53
CA GLU A 144 -17.05 -5.53 1.11
C GLU A 144 -16.75 -4.31 0.22
N HIS A 145 -16.39 -3.16 0.80
CA HIS A 145 -16.00 -1.97 0.04
C HIS A 145 -14.80 -2.28 -0.87
N ARG A 146 -14.86 -1.79 -2.09
CA ARG A 146 -13.82 -2.01 -3.11
C ARG A 146 -13.46 -0.69 -3.78
N PRO A 147 -12.37 -0.05 -3.36
CA PRO A 147 -11.82 1.07 -4.10
C PRO A 147 -11.44 0.65 -5.53
N VAL A 148 -11.56 1.56 -6.47
CA VAL A 148 -11.07 1.34 -7.83
C VAL A 148 -9.54 1.29 -7.80
N THR A 149 -8.95 0.25 -8.38
CA THR A 149 -7.49 0.12 -8.50
C THR A 149 -7.03 0.73 -9.83
N ILE A 150 -6.05 1.62 -9.75
CA ILE A 150 -5.48 2.32 -10.90
C ILE A 150 -3.98 2.07 -10.92
N LEU A 151 -3.46 1.58 -12.04
CA LEU A 151 -2.02 1.43 -12.25
C LEU A 151 -1.47 2.63 -13.00
N ASP A 152 -0.51 3.33 -12.40
CA ASP A 152 0.18 4.47 -12.98
C ASP A 152 1.64 4.11 -13.27
N SER A 153 1.86 3.29 -14.31
CA SER A 153 3.19 2.79 -14.68
C SER A 153 4.14 3.84 -15.21
N ASN A 154 3.62 5.00 -15.65
CA ASN A 154 4.39 6.10 -16.21
C ASN A 154 4.53 7.30 -15.26
N TYR A 155 4.08 7.19 -14.03
CA TYR A 155 4.05 8.27 -13.04
C TYR A 155 3.24 9.51 -13.48
N ASP A 156 2.31 9.36 -14.42
CA ASP A 156 1.55 10.49 -14.98
C ASP A 156 0.67 11.16 -13.93
N ILE A 157 -0.05 10.38 -13.12
CA ILE A 157 -0.92 10.88 -12.06
C ILE A 157 -0.10 11.56 -10.97
N TRP A 158 1.01 10.95 -10.57
CA TRP A 158 1.93 11.53 -9.59
C TRP A 158 2.52 12.85 -10.06
N THR A 159 2.94 12.92 -11.33
CA THR A 159 3.50 14.11 -11.94
C THR A 159 2.48 15.25 -12.01
N ILE A 160 1.22 14.96 -12.34
CA ILE A 160 0.12 15.94 -12.35
C ILE A 160 -0.09 16.48 -10.94
N GLY A 161 -0.19 15.64 -9.93
CA GLY A 161 -0.34 16.04 -8.54
C GLY A 161 0.83 16.89 -8.04
N ALA A 162 2.07 16.55 -8.40
CA ALA A 162 3.25 17.33 -8.06
C ALA A 162 3.27 18.69 -8.74
N LYS A 163 2.84 18.77 -10.01
CA LYS A 163 2.70 20.04 -10.75
C LYS A 163 1.63 20.94 -10.15
N GLU A 164 0.49 20.39 -9.77
CA GLU A 164 -0.57 21.16 -9.10
C GLU A 164 -0.10 21.73 -7.77
N LYS A 165 0.68 20.96 -6.99
CA LYS A 165 1.31 21.45 -5.77
C LYS A 165 2.29 22.59 -6.01
N GLN A 166 3.06 22.56 -7.10
CA GLN A 166 3.98 23.62 -7.47
C GLN A 166 3.28 24.89 -7.95
N LEU A 167 2.10 24.75 -8.58
CA LEU A 167 1.31 25.89 -9.06
C LEU A 167 0.52 26.56 -7.93
N CYS A 168 0.26 25.87 -6.83
CA CYS A 168 -0.40 26.41 -5.63
C CYS A 168 0.57 27.07 -4.64
N LEU A 169 1.84 27.06 -4.92
CA LEU A 169 2.89 27.76 -4.18
C LEU A 169 3.20 29.10 -4.83
#